data_1251cbe17c72f4aadd41b82312c62644
#
_entry.id   1251cbe17c72f4aadd41b82312c62644
#
_cell.length_a   1.000
_cell.length_b   1.000
_cell.length_c   1.000
_cell.angle_alpha   90.00
_cell.angle_beta   90.00
_cell.angle_gamma   90.00
#
_symmetry.space_group_name_H-M   'P 1'
#
loop_
_entity.id
_entity.type
_entity.pdbx_description
1 polymer ?
#
loop_
_entity_poly.entity_id
_entity_poly.type
_entity_poly.pdbx_seq_one_letter_code
_entity_poly.pdbx_strand_id
1 'polypeptide(L)'
;MTYKVLSLKWRPQVFSDIVGQDHVTKTLVNAFKKDRVAQGYIFTGPRGVGKTTTARILSMALNAEGGTRYDFDPNTTIAMEISQGRALDVLEIDGASNRGIEEIRNLREQIKFAPMAGQYKVIIIDEVHMLTNPAFNALLRTLEEPPAHGKFIFCTTDIHKVPATIISRCQRFDFNRIATDTIISRISYILEKEKIKADEDSLQTIARKADGSMRDGLSILDQVISFCGSDIHYEQTVSALGIIPNDLYFDYTKALIDKNGTLMIEVLDRFGRYGVPASEVNNGIRNHLKNLLYSKITNGIDLLDMNKENKNLYLAHATDWDNRDLLRISQTVSDVATYINRSDDPYLLLEITALKLLEMDKSVSLDELFKSGSLHMDGNDQIIEKKKPETIDKNHSPNDLSKDSMDIEKKEPVDIVPEKIDETNNNIDSTDKEEDDNNNNADSINELDIDEVRQKWKGFIEKVHIKKPSIASILDKSIPLRIENGLIIIQISGVLDFHLNMIENNTEVINDMLGSEFRSNIGFSIEKGSDEPTNNLDENKNMVSENIEKNEQLRDKIVDLFDGEIIT
;
A
#
# COMPACT_ATOMS: atom_id res chain seq x y z
N MET A 1 31.49 -2.28 28.95
CA MET A 1 30.01 -2.33 28.87
C MET A 1 29.64 -2.44 27.42
N THR A 2 28.83 -3.42 27.04
CA THR A 2 28.34 -3.55 25.67
C THR A 2 27.35 -2.41 25.40
N TYR A 3 27.56 -1.67 24.32
CA TYR A 3 26.66 -0.60 23.88
C TYR A 3 25.25 -1.16 23.65
N LYS A 4 24.23 -0.52 24.22
CA LYS A 4 22.82 -0.83 23.98
C LYS A 4 22.19 0.35 23.25
N VAL A 5 21.56 0.09 22.11
CA VAL A 5 20.80 1.11 21.36
C VAL A 5 19.72 1.74 22.23
N LEU A 6 19.47 3.05 22.07
CA LEU A 6 18.53 3.81 22.90
C LEU A 6 17.12 3.24 22.90
N SER A 7 16.66 2.71 21.76
CA SER A 7 15.34 2.09 21.63
C SER A 7 15.15 0.84 22.51
N LEU A 8 16.24 0.15 22.89
CA LEU A 8 16.22 -0.96 23.85
C LEU A 8 16.50 -0.49 25.28
N LYS A 9 17.43 0.46 25.47
CA LYS A 9 17.82 0.99 26.80
C LYS A 9 16.65 1.74 27.46
N TRP A 10 15.92 2.54 26.68
CA TRP A 10 14.81 3.38 27.14
C TRP A 10 13.43 2.79 26.85
N ARG A 11 13.36 1.48 26.65
CA ARG A 11 12.09 0.79 26.47
C ARG A 11 11.26 0.88 27.75
N PRO A 12 10.00 1.37 27.70
CA PRO A 12 9.11 1.45 28.85
C PRO A 12 9.02 0.14 29.61
N GLN A 13 9.07 0.23 30.97
CA GLN A 13 8.97 -0.92 31.85
C GLN A 13 7.68 -0.93 32.67
N VAL A 14 7.02 0.22 32.82
CA VAL A 14 5.75 0.39 33.52
C VAL A 14 4.77 1.20 32.68
N PHE A 15 3.48 1.14 33.01
CA PHE A 15 2.44 1.85 32.24
C PHE A 15 2.63 3.37 32.19
N SER A 16 3.19 3.98 33.22
CA SER A 16 3.49 5.43 33.27
C SER A 16 4.55 5.88 32.29
N ASP A 17 5.42 4.98 31.84
CA ASP A 17 6.51 5.31 30.91
C ASP A 17 6.05 5.31 29.46
N ILE A 18 4.84 4.78 29.19
CA ILE A 18 4.25 4.74 27.85
C ILE A 18 3.76 6.13 27.51
N VAL A 19 4.34 6.75 26.48
CA VAL A 19 4.00 8.11 26.04
C VAL A 19 3.03 8.10 24.88
N GLY A 20 2.12 9.07 24.84
CA GLY A 20 1.19 9.30 23.72
C GLY A 20 0.06 8.28 23.58
N GLN A 21 -0.13 7.35 24.54
CA GLN A 21 -1.16 6.31 24.51
C GLN A 21 -2.02 6.33 25.79
N ASP A 22 -2.34 7.50 26.31
CA ASP A 22 -3.05 7.67 27.58
C ASP A 22 -4.39 6.96 27.66
N HIS A 23 -5.14 6.92 26.55
CA HIS A 23 -6.43 6.23 26.48
C HIS A 23 -6.28 4.71 26.66
N VAL A 24 -5.19 4.11 26.14
CA VAL A 24 -4.87 2.69 26.32
C VAL A 24 -4.44 2.42 27.76
N THR A 25 -3.44 3.16 28.24
CA THR A 25 -2.85 2.93 29.57
C THR A 25 -3.87 3.16 30.68
N LYS A 26 -4.68 4.23 30.64
CA LYS A 26 -5.76 4.50 31.58
C LYS A 26 -6.80 3.40 31.60
N THR A 27 -7.18 2.89 30.43
CA THR A 27 -8.18 1.81 30.32
C THR A 27 -7.66 0.51 30.91
N LEU A 28 -6.40 0.12 30.61
CA LEU A 28 -5.76 -1.05 31.19
C LEU A 28 -5.64 -0.94 32.71
N VAL A 29 -5.12 0.18 33.22
CA VAL A 29 -5.01 0.43 34.68
C VAL A 29 -6.38 0.36 35.38
N ASN A 30 -7.43 0.91 34.74
CA ASN A 30 -8.78 0.82 35.30
C ASN A 30 -9.34 -0.62 35.28
N ALA A 31 -8.98 -1.44 34.28
CA ALA A 31 -9.35 -2.84 34.27
C ALA A 31 -8.73 -3.61 35.46
N PHE A 32 -7.45 -3.36 35.77
CA PHE A 32 -6.80 -3.91 36.98
C PHE A 32 -7.48 -3.45 38.27
N LYS A 33 -7.75 -2.16 38.42
CA LYS A 33 -8.42 -1.60 39.62
C LYS A 33 -9.81 -2.21 39.86
N LYS A 34 -10.50 -2.64 38.81
CA LYS A 34 -11.86 -3.20 38.87
C LYS A 34 -11.88 -4.73 38.81
N ASP A 35 -10.71 -5.37 38.81
CA ASP A 35 -10.55 -6.82 38.62
C ASP A 35 -11.31 -7.37 37.38
N ARG A 36 -11.24 -6.61 36.28
CA ARG A 36 -11.89 -6.93 35.01
C ARG A 36 -10.87 -7.13 33.89
N VAL A 37 -10.01 -8.12 34.10
CA VAL A 37 -8.94 -8.47 33.14
C VAL A 37 -9.48 -9.43 32.09
N ALA A 38 -9.46 -9.05 30.82
CA ALA A 38 -9.96 -9.85 29.72
C ALA A 38 -9.11 -11.12 29.48
N GLN A 39 -9.65 -12.10 28.76
CA GLN A 39 -8.92 -13.30 28.35
C GLN A 39 -8.08 -13.05 27.09
N GLY A 40 -8.56 -12.22 26.17
CA GLY A 40 -7.87 -11.85 24.94
C GLY A 40 -7.79 -10.35 24.76
N TYR A 41 -6.65 -9.88 24.29
CA TYR A 41 -6.38 -8.49 23.94
C TYR A 41 -5.90 -8.39 22.49
N ILE A 42 -6.32 -7.35 21.79
CA ILE A 42 -5.77 -7.03 20.48
C ILE A 42 -5.32 -5.57 20.44
N PHE A 43 -4.02 -5.35 20.22
CA PHE A 43 -3.37 -4.05 20.10
C PHE A 43 -3.12 -3.77 18.63
N THR A 44 -3.78 -2.77 18.08
CA THR A 44 -3.67 -2.40 16.68
C THR A 44 -3.17 -0.97 16.52
N GLY A 45 -2.45 -0.68 15.44
CA GLY A 45 -1.94 0.65 15.14
C GLY A 45 -0.57 0.64 14.46
N PRO A 46 -0.02 1.81 14.10
CA PRO A 46 1.24 1.93 13.37
C PRO A 46 2.43 1.22 14.04
N ARG A 47 3.48 1.00 13.26
CA ARG A 47 4.73 0.43 13.79
C ARG A 47 5.38 1.41 14.79
N GLY A 48 6.05 0.88 15.82
CA GLY A 48 6.90 1.66 16.71
C GLY A 48 6.19 2.53 17.76
N VAL A 49 4.83 2.46 17.87
CA VAL A 49 4.02 3.25 18.82
C VAL A 49 3.87 2.60 20.21
N GLY A 50 4.46 1.41 20.42
CA GLY A 50 4.51 0.76 21.74
C GLY A 50 3.63 -0.46 21.94
N LYS A 51 2.99 -1.04 20.92
CA LYS A 51 2.09 -2.21 21.01
C LYS A 51 2.72 -3.39 21.77
N THR A 52 3.81 -3.94 21.26
CA THR A 52 4.53 -5.08 21.86
C THR A 52 5.12 -4.75 23.23
N THR A 53 5.56 -3.50 23.42
CA THR A 53 6.02 -3.01 24.74
C THR A 53 4.89 -3.04 25.75
N THR A 54 3.71 -2.53 25.40
CA THR A 54 2.51 -2.58 26.25
C THR A 54 2.07 -4.00 26.53
N ALA A 55 2.18 -4.91 25.55
CA ALA A 55 1.90 -6.34 25.74
C ALA A 55 2.80 -6.96 26.81
N ARG A 56 4.10 -6.66 26.80
CA ARG A 56 5.03 -7.13 27.84
C ARG A 56 4.73 -6.51 29.19
N ILE A 57 4.44 -5.19 29.28
CA ILE A 57 4.06 -4.52 30.53
C ILE A 57 2.77 -5.11 31.09
N LEU A 58 1.78 -5.39 30.23
CA LEU A 58 0.55 -6.06 30.63
C LEU A 58 0.85 -7.47 31.20
N SER A 59 1.75 -8.23 30.57
CA SER A 59 2.16 -9.55 31.03
C SER A 59 2.90 -9.50 32.40
N MET A 60 3.72 -8.45 32.63
CA MET A 60 4.36 -8.19 33.94
C MET A 60 3.31 -7.88 35.01
N ALA A 61 2.34 -7.02 34.68
CA ALA A 61 1.25 -6.66 35.60
C ALA A 61 0.34 -7.86 35.94
N LEU A 62 0.12 -8.77 35.02
CA LEU A 62 -0.63 -10.02 35.22
C LEU A 62 0.11 -11.01 36.13
N ASN A 63 1.42 -11.07 36.01
CA ASN A 63 2.30 -11.99 36.75
C ASN A 63 3.15 -11.31 37.80
N ALA A 64 2.68 -10.18 38.34
CA ALA A 64 3.40 -9.45 39.37
C ALA A 64 3.50 -10.26 40.70
N GLU A 65 4.60 -10.09 41.39
CA GLU A 65 4.79 -10.68 42.73
C GLU A 65 3.69 -10.20 43.71
N GLY A 66 3.07 -11.13 44.39
CA GLY A 66 1.96 -10.83 45.29
C GLY A 66 0.59 -10.72 44.65
N GLY A 67 0.47 -11.03 43.33
CA GLY A 67 -0.78 -11.10 42.57
C GLY A 67 -0.90 -10.03 41.49
N THR A 68 -1.95 -10.12 40.69
CA THR A 68 -2.23 -9.23 39.56
C THR A 68 -2.37 -7.77 39.97
N ARG A 69 -1.48 -6.88 39.51
CA ARG A 69 -1.46 -5.46 39.86
C ARG A 69 -0.78 -4.58 38.82
N TYR A 70 -1.29 -3.37 38.62
CA TYR A 70 -0.76 -2.41 37.64
C TYR A 70 0.46 -1.63 38.12
N ASP A 71 0.67 -1.55 39.44
CA ASP A 71 1.74 -0.81 40.16
C ASP A 71 2.85 -1.76 40.62
N PHE A 72 3.23 -2.70 39.79
CA PHE A 72 4.28 -3.68 40.09
C PHE A 72 5.69 -3.05 40.03
N ASP A 73 6.64 -3.70 40.71
CA ASP A 73 8.06 -3.33 40.62
C ASP A 73 8.69 -3.99 39.36
N PRO A 74 9.20 -3.22 38.39
CA PRO A 74 9.84 -3.75 37.19
C PRO A 74 11.19 -4.45 37.47
N ASN A 75 11.76 -4.33 38.67
CA ASN A 75 13.04 -4.95 39.04
C ASN A 75 12.88 -6.35 39.67
N THR A 76 11.66 -6.85 39.82
CA THR A 76 11.43 -8.22 40.26
C THR A 76 11.96 -9.26 39.25
N THR A 77 12.33 -10.44 39.70
CA THR A 77 12.90 -11.48 38.86
C THR A 77 11.96 -11.82 37.71
N ILE A 78 10.66 -12.00 37.98
CA ILE A 78 9.64 -12.32 36.97
C ILE A 78 9.53 -11.18 35.94
N ALA A 79 9.47 -9.91 36.38
CA ALA A 79 9.36 -8.77 35.47
C ALA A 79 10.61 -8.62 34.59
N MET A 80 11.80 -8.83 35.14
CA MET A 80 13.04 -8.82 34.36
C MET A 80 13.10 -9.95 33.32
N GLU A 81 12.68 -11.17 33.67
CA GLU A 81 12.62 -12.29 32.75
C GLU A 81 11.64 -12.03 31.60
N ILE A 82 10.47 -11.48 31.89
CA ILE A 82 9.48 -11.07 30.86
C ILE A 82 10.06 -9.96 29.98
N SER A 83 10.69 -8.95 30.56
CA SER A 83 11.33 -7.85 29.81
C SER A 83 12.39 -8.37 28.83
N GLN A 84 13.12 -9.40 29.24
CA GLN A 84 14.19 -10.02 28.44
C GLN A 84 13.69 -11.11 27.47
N GLY A 85 12.39 -11.47 27.52
CA GLY A 85 11.80 -12.53 26.70
C GLY A 85 12.27 -13.93 27.10
N ARG A 86 12.59 -14.17 28.39
CA ARG A 86 13.08 -15.45 28.94
C ARG A 86 12.11 -16.11 29.90
N ALA A 87 10.98 -15.46 30.18
CA ALA A 87 9.99 -15.98 31.13
C ALA A 87 9.31 -17.24 30.56
N LEU A 88 9.23 -18.31 31.39
CA LEU A 88 8.60 -19.57 31.02
C LEU A 88 7.08 -19.46 30.89
N ASP A 89 6.47 -18.50 31.58
CA ASP A 89 5.02 -18.29 31.61
C ASP A 89 4.55 -17.23 30.60
N VAL A 90 5.46 -16.52 29.91
CA VAL A 90 5.14 -15.55 28.87
C VAL A 90 5.83 -15.93 27.56
N LEU A 91 5.06 -16.48 26.64
CA LEU A 91 5.56 -16.91 25.34
C LEU A 91 5.31 -15.80 24.33
N GLU A 92 6.38 -15.26 23.78
CA GLU A 92 6.32 -14.22 22.74
C GLU A 92 6.79 -14.80 21.42
N ILE A 93 5.94 -14.73 20.40
CA ILE A 93 6.27 -15.13 19.04
C ILE A 93 6.02 -13.98 18.06
N ASP A 94 6.84 -13.93 17.02
CA ASP A 94 6.64 -13.05 15.87
C ASP A 94 5.86 -13.82 14.79
N GLY A 95 4.66 -13.37 14.46
CA GLY A 95 3.81 -13.95 13.44
C GLY A 95 4.40 -13.86 12.03
N ALA A 96 5.34 -12.96 11.79
CA ALA A 96 6.03 -12.89 10.50
C ALA A 96 6.98 -14.08 10.28
N SER A 97 7.63 -14.55 11.34
CA SER A 97 8.56 -15.70 11.31
C SER A 97 7.84 -17.02 11.55
N ASN A 98 6.74 -17.02 12.29
CA ASN A 98 6.00 -18.23 12.74
C ASN A 98 4.58 -18.23 12.19
N ARG A 99 4.44 -18.31 10.85
CA ARG A 99 3.15 -18.19 10.14
C ARG A 99 2.34 -19.50 10.12
N GLY A 100 2.99 -20.61 10.41
CA GLY A 100 2.47 -21.96 10.20
C GLY A 100 1.43 -22.39 11.23
N ILE A 101 0.66 -23.42 10.89
CA ILE A 101 -0.34 -23.99 11.77
C ILE A 101 0.29 -24.81 12.92
N GLU A 102 1.47 -25.43 12.68
CA GLU A 102 2.11 -26.30 13.66
C GLU A 102 2.68 -25.51 14.84
N GLU A 103 3.27 -24.34 14.59
CA GLU A 103 3.73 -23.43 15.64
C GLU A 103 2.58 -23.00 16.54
N ILE A 104 1.44 -22.67 15.93
CA ILE A 104 0.23 -22.27 16.68
C ILE A 104 -0.38 -23.47 17.44
N ARG A 105 -0.34 -24.67 16.88
CA ARG A 105 -0.76 -25.89 17.60
C ARG A 105 0.12 -26.14 18.82
N ASN A 106 1.43 -25.98 18.69
CA ASN A 106 2.37 -26.11 19.81
C ASN A 106 2.07 -25.10 20.91
N LEU A 107 1.82 -23.82 20.57
CA LEU A 107 1.42 -22.81 21.56
C LEU A 107 0.10 -23.15 22.24
N ARG A 108 -0.87 -23.68 21.49
CA ARG A 108 -2.14 -24.12 22.04
C ARG A 108 -1.99 -25.27 23.04
N GLU A 109 -1.07 -26.19 22.81
CA GLU A 109 -0.79 -27.24 23.79
C GLU A 109 -0.06 -26.67 25.02
N GLN A 110 0.88 -25.73 24.83
CA GLN A 110 1.61 -25.10 25.92
C GLN A 110 0.72 -24.28 26.87
N ILE A 111 -0.32 -23.60 26.39
CA ILE A 111 -1.21 -22.80 27.25
C ILE A 111 -2.08 -23.64 28.16
N LYS A 112 -2.26 -24.94 27.86
CA LYS A 112 -3.02 -25.88 28.72
C LYS A 112 -2.30 -26.19 30.02
N PHE A 113 -0.96 -26.07 30.05
CA PHE A 113 -0.19 -26.32 31.26
C PHE A 113 -0.32 -25.14 32.21
N ALA A 114 -0.40 -25.44 33.51
CA ALA A 114 -0.43 -24.41 34.54
C ALA A 114 0.86 -23.54 34.50
N PRO A 115 0.79 -22.26 34.86
CA PRO A 115 1.98 -21.41 34.98
C PRO A 115 2.91 -21.95 36.09
N MET A 116 4.22 -21.75 35.91
CA MET A 116 5.23 -22.28 36.81
C MET A 116 5.64 -21.25 37.90
N ALA A 117 5.74 -19.98 37.55
CA ALA A 117 6.21 -18.91 38.42
C ALA A 117 5.17 -17.80 38.59
N GLY A 118 4.39 -17.51 37.56
CA GLY A 118 3.37 -16.47 37.55
C GLY A 118 1.98 -16.96 37.90
N GLN A 119 0.99 -16.07 37.79
CA GLN A 119 -0.43 -16.39 37.96
C GLN A 119 -1.09 -16.80 36.63
N TYR A 120 -0.58 -16.26 35.52
CA TYR A 120 -1.14 -16.48 34.19
C TYR A 120 -0.08 -16.97 33.21
N LYS A 121 -0.47 -17.87 32.34
CA LYS A 121 0.25 -18.24 31.13
C LYS A 121 -0.16 -17.28 30.02
N VAL A 122 0.76 -16.46 29.54
CA VAL A 122 0.47 -15.40 28.56
C VAL A 122 1.11 -15.75 27.22
N ILE A 123 0.33 -15.68 26.15
CA ILE A 123 0.83 -15.81 24.78
C ILE A 123 0.73 -14.44 24.11
N ILE A 124 1.89 -13.89 23.71
CA ILE A 124 1.98 -12.67 22.90
C ILE A 124 2.30 -13.08 21.47
N ILE A 125 1.45 -12.68 20.51
CA ILE A 125 1.73 -12.85 19.09
C ILE A 125 1.86 -11.48 18.45
N ASP A 126 3.09 -11.13 18.10
CA ASP A 126 3.37 -9.88 17.38
C ASP A 126 3.13 -10.08 15.88
N GLU A 127 2.72 -9.02 15.18
CA GLU A 127 2.33 -9.02 13.77
C GLU A 127 1.38 -10.18 13.41
N VAL A 128 0.37 -10.39 14.27
CA VAL A 128 -0.57 -11.52 14.14
C VAL A 128 -1.26 -11.61 12.77
N HIS A 129 -1.40 -10.49 12.06
CA HIS A 129 -1.98 -10.46 10.71
C HIS A 129 -1.17 -11.23 9.65
N MET A 130 0.05 -11.66 9.98
CA MET A 130 0.90 -12.45 9.11
C MET A 130 0.64 -13.95 9.21
N LEU A 131 -0.18 -14.39 10.17
CA LEU A 131 -0.56 -15.80 10.31
C LEU A 131 -1.42 -16.27 9.13
N THR A 132 -1.29 -17.55 8.80
CA THR A 132 -2.15 -18.18 7.80
C THR A 132 -3.57 -18.39 8.32
N ASN A 133 -4.56 -18.51 7.43
CA ASN A 133 -5.95 -18.80 7.82
C ASN A 133 -6.09 -20.10 8.65
N PRO A 134 -5.40 -21.22 8.32
CA PRO A 134 -5.41 -22.41 9.16
C PRO A 134 -4.83 -22.17 10.57
N ALA A 135 -3.81 -21.30 10.72
CA ALA A 135 -3.25 -20.92 12.01
C ALA A 135 -4.27 -20.12 12.86
N PHE A 136 -4.98 -19.16 12.25
CA PHE A 136 -6.08 -18.45 12.92
C PHE A 136 -7.18 -19.42 13.39
N ASN A 137 -7.60 -20.35 12.55
CA ASN A 137 -8.61 -21.34 12.91
C ASN A 137 -8.16 -22.26 14.07
N ALA A 138 -6.87 -22.57 14.17
CA ALA A 138 -6.33 -23.32 15.29
C ALA A 138 -6.40 -22.57 16.63
N LEU A 139 -6.35 -21.20 16.60
CA LEU A 139 -6.49 -20.36 17.79
C LEU A 139 -7.95 -20.22 18.26
N LEU A 140 -8.92 -20.25 17.35
CA LEU A 140 -10.33 -19.95 17.64
C LEU A 140 -10.87 -20.82 18.79
N ARG A 141 -10.65 -22.13 18.75
CA ARG A 141 -11.14 -23.04 19.78
C ARG A 141 -10.62 -22.69 21.18
N THR A 142 -9.37 -22.26 21.29
CA THR A 142 -8.77 -21.89 22.59
C THR A 142 -9.20 -20.51 23.04
N LEU A 143 -9.54 -19.62 22.10
CA LEU A 143 -10.09 -18.29 22.42
C LEU A 143 -11.57 -18.38 22.83
N GLU A 144 -12.30 -19.39 22.38
CA GLU A 144 -13.70 -19.65 22.78
C GLU A 144 -13.76 -20.23 24.19
N GLU A 145 -12.89 -21.17 24.48
CA GLU A 145 -12.82 -21.87 25.77
C GLU A 145 -11.39 -21.80 26.34
N PRO A 146 -10.91 -20.60 26.73
CA PRO A 146 -9.56 -20.44 27.24
C PRO A 146 -9.44 -21.06 28.65
N PRO A 147 -8.32 -21.70 29.00
CA PRO A 147 -8.07 -22.11 30.37
C PRO A 147 -8.09 -20.86 31.27
N ALA A 148 -8.56 -21.01 32.52
CA ALA A 148 -8.72 -19.87 33.45
C ALA A 148 -7.43 -19.07 33.64
N HIS A 149 -6.28 -19.74 33.58
CA HIS A 149 -4.94 -19.14 33.70
C HIS A 149 -4.35 -18.67 32.36
N GLY A 150 -5.04 -18.91 31.23
CA GLY A 150 -4.52 -18.54 29.90
C GLY A 150 -4.91 -17.13 29.51
N LYS A 151 -3.98 -16.37 28.95
CA LYS A 151 -4.20 -15.03 28.38
C LYS A 151 -3.57 -14.91 27.00
N PHE A 152 -4.24 -14.22 26.09
CA PHE A 152 -3.74 -13.94 24.76
C PHE A 152 -3.59 -12.44 24.53
N ILE A 153 -2.50 -12.03 23.92
CA ILE A 153 -2.24 -10.64 23.52
C ILE A 153 -1.77 -10.65 22.07
N PHE A 154 -2.58 -10.13 21.20
CA PHE A 154 -2.28 -10.00 19.77
C PHE A 154 -1.85 -8.58 19.45
N CYS A 155 -0.73 -8.41 18.74
CA CYS A 155 -0.29 -7.12 18.24
C CYS A 155 -0.35 -7.15 16.71
N THR A 156 -0.85 -6.07 16.09
CA THR A 156 -0.92 -5.97 14.62
C THR A 156 -0.75 -4.53 14.16
N THR A 157 -0.15 -4.38 12.99
CA THR A 157 -0.15 -3.12 12.25
C THR A 157 -1.34 -2.99 11.30
N ASP A 158 -2.01 -4.11 10.97
CA ASP A 158 -3.15 -4.15 10.06
C ASP A 158 -4.30 -5.01 10.64
N ILE A 159 -5.30 -4.34 11.20
CA ILE A 159 -6.47 -5.00 11.80
C ILE A 159 -7.38 -5.63 10.74
N HIS A 160 -7.37 -5.11 9.51
CA HIS A 160 -8.26 -5.60 8.45
C HIS A 160 -7.89 -7.01 7.95
N LYS A 161 -6.65 -7.41 8.16
CA LYS A 161 -6.17 -8.76 7.83
C LYS A 161 -6.43 -9.78 8.95
N VAL A 162 -6.90 -9.34 10.13
CA VAL A 162 -7.25 -10.23 11.23
C VAL A 162 -8.71 -10.64 11.11
N PRO A 163 -9.04 -11.94 11.15
CA PRO A 163 -10.42 -12.41 11.07
C PRO A 163 -11.34 -11.80 12.13
N ALA A 164 -12.54 -11.39 11.75
CA ALA A 164 -13.54 -10.81 12.65
C ALA A 164 -13.90 -11.74 13.82
N THR A 165 -13.80 -13.07 13.61
CA THR A 165 -14.00 -14.09 14.63
C THR A 165 -12.98 -14.03 15.77
N ILE A 166 -11.75 -13.62 15.50
CA ILE A 166 -10.71 -13.36 16.52
C ILE A 166 -10.99 -12.03 17.22
N ILE A 167 -11.26 -10.98 16.44
CA ILE A 167 -11.49 -9.62 16.97
C ILE A 167 -12.67 -9.62 17.95
N SER A 168 -13.77 -10.33 17.65
CA SER A 168 -14.97 -10.38 18.50
C SER A 168 -14.74 -11.02 19.87
N ARG A 169 -13.65 -11.80 20.05
CA ARG A 169 -13.30 -12.48 21.30
C ARG A 169 -12.22 -11.77 22.10
N CYS A 170 -11.71 -10.64 21.57
CA CYS A 170 -10.64 -9.88 22.19
C CYS A 170 -11.09 -8.46 22.54
N GLN A 171 -10.55 -7.92 23.62
CA GLN A 171 -10.67 -6.50 23.90
C GLN A 171 -9.70 -5.73 23.00
N ARG A 172 -10.23 -4.88 22.13
CA ARG A 172 -9.47 -4.11 21.15
C ARG A 172 -8.97 -2.78 21.77
N PHE A 173 -7.72 -2.46 21.47
CA PHE A 173 -7.06 -1.20 21.78
C PHE A 173 -6.37 -0.62 20.56
N ASP A 174 -6.76 0.58 20.18
CA ASP A 174 -6.22 1.28 19.01
C ASP A 174 -5.09 2.21 19.47
N PHE A 175 -3.89 1.99 18.96
CA PHE A 175 -2.72 2.82 19.21
C PHE A 175 -2.60 3.87 18.12
N ASN A 176 -2.43 5.12 18.50
CA ASN A 176 -2.31 6.24 17.59
C ASN A 176 -0.84 6.59 17.31
N ARG A 177 -0.59 7.31 16.23
CA ARG A 177 0.70 7.99 16.03
C ARG A 177 0.93 8.96 17.19
N ILE A 178 2.17 9.01 17.66
CA ILE A 178 2.55 9.89 18.76
C ILE A 178 2.76 11.30 18.20
N ALA A 179 2.20 12.30 18.83
CA ALA A 179 2.36 13.70 18.43
C ALA A 179 3.84 14.11 18.49
N THR A 180 4.27 14.95 17.53
CA THR A 180 5.65 15.42 17.39
C THR A 180 6.17 16.04 18.70
N ASP A 181 5.38 16.90 19.35
CA ASP A 181 5.75 17.53 20.63
C ASP A 181 5.98 16.50 21.76
N THR A 182 5.20 15.42 21.75
CA THR A 182 5.37 14.34 22.73
C THR A 182 6.67 13.57 22.49
N ILE A 183 7.02 13.35 21.21
CA ILE A 183 8.30 12.73 20.82
C ILE A 183 9.46 13.63 21.23
N ILE A 184 9.40 14.95 20.93
CA ILE A 184 10.42 15.94 21.32
C ILE A 184 10.62 15.92 22.83
N SER A 185 9.54 16.00 23.61
CA SER A 185 9.60 15.99 25.08
C SER A 185 10.26 14.72 25.61
N ARG A 186 9.95 13.56 25.02
CA ARG A 186 10.56 12.28 25.44
C ARG A 186 12.03 12.19 25.05
N ILE A 187 12.40 12.63 23.86
CA ILE A 187 13.79 12.66 23.39
C ILE A 187 14.61 13.62 24.27
N SER A 188 14.10 14.82 24.57
CA SER A 188 14.76 15.79 25.44
C SER A 188 15.02 15.22 26.82
N TYR A 189 14.04 14.54 27.42
CA TYR A 189 14.21 13.84 28.72
C TYR A 189 15.32 12.78 28.65
N ILE A 190 15.39 12.02 27.57
CA ILE A 190 16.42 10.97 27.38
C ILE A 190 17.80 11.62 27.24
N LEU A 191 17.95 12.66 26.44
CA LEU A 191 19.21 13.38 26.20
C LEU A 191 19.74 14.00 27.50
N GLU A 192 18.85 14.58 28.35
CA GLU A 192 19.22 15.08 29.64
C GLU A 192 19.81 13.98 30.53
N LYS A 193 19.20 12.77 30.55
CA LYS A 193 19.72 11.62 31.31
C LYS A 193 21.03 11.07 30.75
N GLU A 194 21.21 11.09 29.42
CA GLU A 194 22.45 10.69 28.74
C GLU A 194 23.53 11.79 28.77
N LYS A 195 23.21 13.00 29.29
CA LYS A 195 24.10 14.18 29.35
C LYS A 195 24.57 14.65 27.96
N ILE A 196 23.70 14.59 26.99
CA ILE A 196 23.90 15.03 25.60
C ILE A 196 23.11 16.32 25.41
N LYS A 197 23.71 17.29 24.72
CA LYS A 197 23.06 18.55 24.37
C LYS A 197 22.57 18.49 22.91
N ALA A 198 21.40 19.05 22.66
CA ALA A 198 20.86 19.19 21.31
C ALA A 198 20.10 20.52 21.20
N ASP A 199 20.17 21.12 20.05
CA ASP A 199 19.35 22.30 19.72
C ASP A 199 17.89 21.91 19.42
N GLU A 200 16.98 22.86 19.50
CA GLU A 200 15.54 22.62 19.31
C GLU A 200 15.20 22.21 17.87
N ASP A 201 15.89 22.79 16.88
CA ASP A 201 15.69 22.48 15.46
C ASP A 201 16.12 21.06 15.13
N SER A 202 17.19 20.56 15.73
CA SER A 202 17.59 19.14 15.65
C SER A 202 16.53 18.21 16.19
N LEU A 203 15.98 18.53 17.39
CA LEU A 203 14.93 17.73 18.01
C LEU A 203 13.66 17.68 17.18
N GLN A 204 13.24 18.83 16.64
CA GLN A 204 12.10 18.91 15.73
C GLN A 204 12.32 18.07 14.47
N THR A 205 13.52 18.14 13.89
CA THR A 205 13.89 17.40 12.68
C THR A 205 13.85 15.90 12.92
N ILE A 206 14.42 15.41 14.03
CA ILE A 206 14.40 14.00 14.42
C ILE A 206 12.95 13.54 14.65
N ALA A 207 12.14 14.33 15.38
CA ALA A 207 10.76 13.98 15.69
C ALA A 207 9.86 13.95 14.44
N ARG A 208 10.05 14.85 13.49
CA ARG A 208 9.36 14.82 12.18
C ARG A 208 9.73 13.59 11.38
N LYS A 209 11.02 13.26 11.31
CA LYS A 209 11.49 12.06 10.57
C LYS A 209 11.01 10.75 11.22
N ALA A 210 10.72 10.76 12.53
CA ALA A 210 10.16 9.62 13.25
C ALA A 210 8.70 9.28 12.87
N ASP A 211 7.97 10.19 12.23
CA ASP A 211 6.60 10.01 11.71
C ASP A 211 5.64 9.37 12.74
N GLY A 212 5.69 9.86 13.98
CA GLY A 212 4.83 9.38 15.06
C GLY A 212 5.25 8.04 15.70
N SER A 213 6.43 7.50 15.34
CA SER A 213 7.00 6.28 15.89
C SER A 213 8.11 6.61 16.91
N MET A 214 7.90 6.31 18.20
CA MET A 214 8.93 6.50 19.22
C MET A 214 10.16 5.61 18.98
N ARG A 215 9.95 4.39 18.48
CA ARG A 215 11.06 3.46 18.20
C ARG A 215 11.98 4.01 17.12
N ASP A 216 11.38 4.52 16.03
CA ASP A 216 12.15 5.07 14.92
C ASP A 216 12.80 6.40 15.34
N GLY A 217 12.11 7.24 16.13
CA GLY A 217 12.68 8.44 16.72
C GLY A 217 13.93 8.18 17.56
N LEU A 218 13.91 7.14 18.41
CA LEU A 218 15.08 6.75 19.20
C LEU A 218 16.20 6.11 18.35
N SER A 219 15.85 5.40 17.27
CA SER A 219 16.85 4.84 16.35
C SER A 219 17.53 5.94 15.53
N ILE A 220 16.76 6.93 15.07
CA ILE A 220 17.28 8.13 14.38
C ILE A 220 18.17 8.94 15.34
N LEU A 221 17.74 9.10 16.60
CA LEU A 221 18.56 9.77 17.62
C LEU A 221 19.90 9.05 17.84
N ASP A 222 19.90 7.72 17.93
CA ASP A 222 21.14 6.93 18.05
C ASP A 222 22.09 7.18 16.86
N GLN A 223 21.55 7.26 15.65
CA GLN A 223 22.32 7.57 14.44
C GLN A 223 22.94 8.97 14.54
N VAL A 224 22.16 9.97 14.94
CA VAL A 224 22.62 11.35 15.10
C VAL A 224 23.69 11.46 16.18
N ILE A 225 23.49 10.83 17.33
CA ILE A 225 24.49 10.79 18.43
C ILE A 225 25.79 10.14 17.95
N SER A 226 25.69 9.05 17.18
CA SER A 226 26.87 8.37 16.65
C SER A 226 27.68 9.24 15.68
N PHE A 227 27.02 10.15 14.98
CA PHE A 227 27.64 11.07 14.04
C PHE A 227 28.14 12.35 14.70
N CYS A 228 27.33 13.00 15.54
CA CYS A 228 27.61 14.32 16.13
C CYS A 228 28.36 14.24 17.48
N GLY A 229 28.29 13.10 18.17
CA GLY A 229 28.82 12.96 19.54
C GLY A 229 27.90 13.54 20.61
N SER A 230 28.46 14.31 21.55
CA SER A 230 27.73 14.82 22.74
C SER A 230 27.09 16.19 22.55
N ASP A 231 27.30 16.86 21.41
CA ASP A 231 26.77 18.19 21.12
C ASP A 231 26.13 18.16 19.71
N ILE A 232 24.81 18.17 19.68
CA ILE A 232 24.03 17.94 18.46
C ILE A 232 23.54 19.29 17.93
N HIS A 233 24.00 19.65 16.74
CA HIS A 233 23.61 20.86 16.03
C HIS A 233 22.82 20.53 14.76
N TYR A 234 21.91 21.43 14.38
CA TYR A 234 20.99 21.26 13.25
C TYR A 234 21.70 20.88 11.93
N GLU A 235 22.78 21.59 11.56
CA GLU A 235 23.53 21.33 10.33
C GLU A 235 24.11 19.91 10.28
N GLN A 236 24.65 19.45 11.42
CA GLN A 236 25.19 18.09 11.56
C GLN A 236 24.06 17.05 11.54
N THR A 237 22.92 17.36 12.16
CA THR A 237 21.73 16.48 12.16
C THR A 237 21.21 16.29 10.74
N VAL A 238 21.07 17.36 9.96
CA VAL A 238 20.67 17.34 8.56
C VAL A 238 21.63 16.46 7.75
N SER A 239 22.95 16.63 7.96
CA SER A 239 23.98 15.83 7.29
C SER A 239 23.93 14.36 7.69
N ALA A 240 23.82 14.06 9.00
CA ALA A 240 23.76 12.69 9.55
C ALA A 240 22.54 11.90 9.03
N LEU A 241 21.43 12.59 8.83
CA LEU A 241 20.17 11.99 8.39
C LEU A 241 19.98 12.01 6.86
N GLY A 242 20.92 12.57 6.11
CA GLY A 242 20.80 12.74 4.68
C GLY A 242 19.56 13.57 4.29
N ILE A 243 19.19 14.56 5.12
CA ILE A 243 18.01 15.40 4.85
C ILE A 243 18.42 16.45 3.82
N ILE A 244 17.65 16.54 2.77
CA ILE A 244 17.86 17.52 1.72
C ILE A 244 17.37 18.90 2.22
N PRO A 245 18.21 19.95 2.19
CA PRO A 245 17.80 21.29 2.55
C PRO A 245 16.64 21.80 1.68
N ASN A 246 15.72 22.56 2.28
CA ASN A 246 14.57 23.10 1.58
C ASN A 246 14.97 23.99 0.39
N ASP A 247 16.09 24.69 0.48
CA ASP A 247 16.59 25.59 -0.57
C ASP A 247 16.78 24.87 -1.91
N LEU A 248 17.20 23.59 -1.88
CA LEU A 248 17.33 22.79 -3.10
C LEU A 248 15.99 22.53 -3.80
N TYR A 249 14.91 22.38 -3.04
CA TYR A 249 13.58 22.24 -3.63
C TYR A 249 13.07 23.56 -4.21
N PHE A 250 13.43 24.70 -3.58
CA PHE A 250 13.16 26.02 -4.15
C PHE A 250 13.98 26.27 -5.42
N ASP A 251 15.28 25.89 -5.44
CA ASP A 251 16.11 25.94 -6.65
C ASP A 251 15.52 25.08 -7.77
N TYR A 252 15.01 23.88 -7.45
CA TYR A 252 14.33 23.01 -8.41
C TYR A 252 13.10 23.67 -9.03
N THR A 253 12.23 24.24 -8.21
CA THR A 253 11.03 24.92 -8.72
C THR A 253 11.34 26.21 -9.45
N LYS A 254 12.39 26.93 -9.05
CA LYS A 254 12.91 28.09 -9.76
C LYS A 254 13.44 27.73 -11.15
N ALA A 255 14.20 26.62 -11.25
CA ALA A 255 14.67 26.14 -12.54
C ALA A 255 13.51 25.82 -13.50
N LEU A 256 12.37 25.29 -12.99
CA LEU A 256 11.16 25.06 -13.78
C LEU A 256 10.50 26.36 -14.25
N ILE A 257 10.39 27.38 -13.38
CA ILE A 257 9.81 28.69 -13.74
C ILE A 257 10.62 29.36 -14.83
N ASP A 258 11.95 29.39 -14.64
CA ASP A 258 12.89 30.05 -15.52
C ASP A 258 13.20 29.23 -16.79
N LYS A 259 12.68 28.01 -16.91
CA LYS A 259 13.00 27.02 -17.95
C LYS A 259 14.53 26.87 -18.13
N ASN A 260 15.26 26.85 -17.01
CA ASN A 260 16.72 26.79 -16.97
C ASN A 260 17.23 25.36 -16.80
N GLY A 261 17.57 24.71 -17.91
CA GLY A 261 18.09 23.34 -17.92
C GLY A 261 19.42 23.19 -17.19
N THR A 262 20.33 24.19 -17.26
CA THR A 262 21.62 24.13 -16.57
C THR A 262 21.44 24.10 -15.06
N LEU A 263 20.60 24.99 -14.51
CA LEU A 263 20.30 25.04 -13.09
C LEU A 263 19.61 23.72 -12.64
N MET A 264 18.72 23.18 -13.47
CA MET A 264 18.04 21.91 -13.18
C MET A 264 19.03 20.75 -13.03
N ILE A 265 19.99 20.63 -13.96
CA ILE A 265 21.00 19.58 -13.91
C ILE A 265 21.89 19.74 -12.66
N GLU A 266 22.29 20.98 -12.32
CA GLU A 266 23.06 21.25 -11.10
C GLU A 266 22.29 20.85 -9.83
N VAL A 267 21.00 21.14 -9.76
CA VAL A 267 20.14 20.77 -8.62
C VAL A 267 20.02 19.25 -8.50
N LEU A 268 19.84 18.54 -9.62
CA LEU A 268 19.74 17.08 -9.64
C LEU A 268 21.06 16.42 -9.22
N ASP A 269 22.22 16.93 -9.68
CA ASP A 269 23.54 16.46 -9.24
C ASP A 269 23.72 16.70 -7.73
N ARG A 270 23.29 17.88 -7.22
CA ARG A 270 23.33 18.16 -5.78
C ARG A 270 22.45 17.19 -4.99
N PHE A 271 21.24 16.83 -5.45
CA PHE A 271 20.42 15.77 -4.82
C PHE A 271 21.17 14.44 -4.75
N GLY A 272 21.84 14.05 -5.84
CA GLY A 272 22.65 12.82 -5.87
C GLY A 272 23.78 12.79 -4.85
N ARG A 273 24.46 13.93 -4.64
CA ARG A 273 25.57 14.07 -3.68
C ARG A 273 25.16 13.87 -2.21
N TYR A 274 23.89 14.10 -1.87
CA TYR A 274 23.39 13.78 -0.52
C TYR A 274 23.25 12.27 -0.27
N GLY A 275 23.39 11.41 -1.28
CA GLY A 275 23.31 9.96 -1.15
C GLY A 275 21.91 9.45 -0.77
N VAL A 276 20.88 10.28 -0.97
CA VAL A 276 19.49 9.96 -0.64
C VAL A 276 18.88 9.14 -1.78
N PRO A 277 18.09 8.09 -1.52
CA PRO A 277 17.40 7.36 -2.57
C PRO A 277 16.54 8.28 -3.45
N ALA A 278 16.52 8.05 -4.76
CA ALA A 278 15.73 8.86 -5.71
C ALA A 278 14.23 8.91 -5.36
N SER A 279 13.70 7.85 -4.75
CA SER A 279 12.31 7.82 -4.25
C SER A 279 12.07 8.83 -3.11
N GLU A 280 13.06 9.05 -2.23
CA GLU A 280 12.96 10.08 -1.18
C GLU A 280 13.07 11.50 -1.77
N VAL A 281 13.96 11.70 -2.76
CA VAL A 281 14.05 12.96 -3.51
C VAL A 281 12.70 13.28 -4.15
N ASN A 282 12.10 12.32 -4.85
CA ASN A 282 10.77 12.48 -5.47
C ASN A 282 9.67 12.78 -4.43
N ASN A 283 9.67 12.12 -3.28
CA ASN A 283 8.75 12.41 -2.18
C ASN A 283 8.95 13.82 -1.62
N GLY A 284 10.19 14.28 -1.51
CA GLY A 284 10.53 15.65 -1.11
C GLY A 284 9.98 16.68 -2.10
N ILE A 285 10.18 16.49 -3.41
CA ILE A 285 9.60 17.33 -4.47
C ILE A 285 8.07 17.37 -4.37
N ARG A 286 7.41 16.22 -4.21
CA ARG A 286 5.95 16.14 -4.04
C ARG A 286 5.46 16.93 -2.83
N ASN A 287 6.14 16.80 -1.70
CA ASN A 287 5.82 17.56 -0.49
C ASN A 287 6.03 19.06 -0.68
N HIS A 288 7.10 19.47 -1.37
CA HIS A 288 7.37 20.85 -1.70
C HIS A 288 6.26 21.46 -2.58
N LEU A 289 5.86 20.77 -3.66
CA LEU A 289 4.75 21.18 -4.53
C LEU A 289 3.42 21.25 -3.78
N LYS A 290 3.14 20.29 -2.89
CA LYS A 290 1.96 20.32 -2.00
C LYS A 290 1.98 21.59 -1.13
N ASN A 291 3.13 21.93 -0.53
CA ASN A 291 3.26 23.11 0.31
C ASN A 291 3.04 24.41 -0.48
N LEU A 292 3.54 24.49 -1.73
CA LEU A 292 3.25 25.59 -2.63
C LEU A 292 1.76 25.71 -2.94
N LEU A 293 1.07 24.59 -3.23
CA LEU A 293 -0.38 24.56 -3.46
C LEU A 293 -1.16 25.03 -2.22
N TYR A 294 -0.79 24.55 -1.02
CA TYR A 294 -1.44 24.98 0.23
C TYR A 294 -1.22 26.46 0.51
N SER A 295 -0.05 27.00 0.18
CA SER A 295 0.24 28.43 0.34
C SER A 295 -0.64 29.33 -0.53
N LYS A 296 -1.25 28.79 -1.60
CA LYS A 296 -2.20 29.52 -2.47
C LYS A 296 -3.65 29.45 -2.00
N ILE A 297 -3.96 28.58 -1.04
CA ILE A 297 -5.32 28.42 -0.48
C ILE A 297 -5.44 29.35 0.74
N THR A 298 -6.57 30.04 0.86
CA THR A 298 -6.87 30.88 2.02
C THR A 298 -6.77 30.06 3.31
N ASN A 299 -5.93 30.50 4.25
CA ASN A 299 -5.59 29.81 5.51
C ASN A 299 -4.92 28.42 5.33
N GLY A 300 -4.57 28.01 4.11
CA GLY A 300 -3.90 26.74 3.86
C GLY A 300 -2.51 26.65 4.46
N ILE A 301 -1.78 27.77 4.52
CA ILE A 301 -0.45 27.85 5.12
C ILE A 301 -0.44 27.52 6.63
N ASP A 302 -1.54 27.78 7.33
CA ASP A 302 -1.64 27.52 8.77
C ASP A 302 -1.71 26.01 9.07
N LEU A 303 -2.14 25.23 8.10
CA LEU A 303 -2.19 23.75 8.18
C LEU A 303 -0.82 23.10 8.02
N LEU A 304 0.21 23.86 7.59
CA LEU A 304 1.55 23.34 7.41
C LEU A 304 2.32 23.41 8.74
N ASP A 305 2.80 22.24 9.18
CA ASP A 305 3.65 22.11 10.35
C ASP A 305 5.10 22.48 10.02
N MET A 306 5.37 23.79 9.99
CA MET A 306 6.69 24.37 9.72
C MET A 306 6.86 25.71 10.45
N ASN A 307 8.13 26.14 10.61
CA ASN A 307 8.45 27.42 11.23
C ASN A 307 7.97 28.62 10.40
N LYS A 308 7.86 29.80 11.04
CA LYS A 308 7.34 31.02 10.39
C LYS A 308 8.17 31.49 9.19
N GLU A 309 9.49 31.29 9.24
CA GLU A 309 10.40 31.68 8.16
C GLU A 309 10.11 30.88 6.89
N ASN A 310 10.01 29.58 7.01
CA ASN A 310 9.65 28.70 5.88
C ASN A 310 8.24 29.00 5.35
N LYS A 311 7.26 29.30 6.23
CA LYS A 311 5.93 29.72 5.79
C LYS A 311 5.99 30.97 4.91
N ASN A 312 6.77 31.96 5.30
CA ASN A 312 6.95 33.19 4.52
C ASN A 312 7.63 32.93 3.17
N LEU A 313 8.64 32.03 3.13
CA LEU A 313 9.29 31.63 1.89
C LEU A 313 8.30 30.98 0.92
N TYR A 314 7.48 30.03 1.42
CA TYR A 314 6.46 29.39 0.59
C TYR A 314 5.41 30.37 0.08
N LEU A 315 4.96 31.35 0.89
CA LEU A 315 4.03 32.40 0.46
C LEU A 315 4.63 33.26 -0.66
N ALA A 316 5.89 33.64 -0.52
CA ALA A 316 6.58 34.47 -1.54
C ALA A 316 6.70 33.72 -2.87
N HIS A 317 7.22 32.48 -2.83
CA HIS A 317 7.41 31.66 -4.05
C HIS A 317 6.09 31.17 -4.68
N ALA A 318 5.02 31.02 -3.90
CA ALA A 318 3.72 30.60 -4.43
C ALA A 318 3.12 31.63 -5.40
N THR A 319 3.49 32.94 -5.31
CA THR A 319 2.97 34.00 -6.20
C THR A 319 3.37 33.77 -7.65
N ASP A 320 4.53 33.17 -7.90
CA ASP A 320 5.11 32.99 -9.23
C ASP A 320 4.47 31.85 -10.04
N TRP A 321 3.59 31.08 -9.40
CA TRP A 321 2.98 29.90 -9.99
C TRP A 321 1.50 30.08 -10.34
N ASP A 322 1.05 29.47 -11.45
CA ASP A 322 -0.37 29.19 -11.69
C ASP A 322 -0.79 27.89 -10.99
N ASN A 323 -2.00 27.84 -10.42
CA ASN A 323 -2.51 26.64 -9.74
C ASN A 323 -2.63 25.45 -10.68
N ARG A 324 -2.99 25.69 -11.94
CA ARG A 324 -3.14 24.64 -12.96
C ARG A 324 -1.79 24.00 -13.29
N ASP A 325 -0.74 24.83 -13.40
CA ASP A 325 0.62 24.34 -13.70
C ASP A 325 1.17 23.55 -12.50
N LEU A 326 0.98 24.03 -11.26
CA LEU A 326 1.37 23.28 -10.07
C LEU A 326 0.66 21.91 -9.98
N LEU A 327 -0.61 21.85 -10.33
CA LEU A 327 -1.36 20.58 -10.34
C LEU A 327 -0.84 19.62 -11.42
N ARG A 328 -0.56 20.09 -12.63
CA ARG A 328 0.00 19.29 -13.72
C ARG A 328 1.39 18.76 -13.38
N ILE A 329 2.26 19.60 -12.82
CA ILE A 329 3.59 19.22 -12.36
C ILE A 329 3.46 18.17 -11.22
N SER A 330 2.59 18.44 -10.23
CA SER A 330 2.35 17.51 -9.12
C SER A 330 1.85 16.16 -9.59
N GLN A 331 0.99 16.11 -10.61
CA GLN A 331 0.52 14.87 -11.21
C GLN A 331 1.69 14.10 -11.85
N THR A 332 2.49 14.76 -12.70
CA THR A 332 3.64 14.12 -13.37
C THR A 332 4.64 13.55 -12.36
N VAL A 333 4.98 14.32 -11.31
CA VAL A 333 5.90 13.86 -10.25
C VAL A 333 5.28 12.72 -9.43
N SER A 334 3.97 12.71 -9.24
CA SER A 334 3.26 11.63 -8.54
C SER A 334 3.19 10.34 -9.35
N ASP A 335 3.05 10.44 -10.66
CA ASP A 335 3.05 9.27 -11.54
C ASP A 335 4.41 8.56 -11.50
N VAL A 336 5.51 9.31 -11.43
CA VAL A 336 6.87 8.76 -11.29
C VAL A 336 7.03 7.95 -10.01
N ALA A 337 6.36 8.32 -8.91
CA ALA A 337 6.46 7.60 -7.64
C ALA A 337 6.04 6.13 -7.74
N THR A 338 5.18 5.76 -8.70
CA THR A 338 4.74 4.39 -8.93
C THR A 338 5.79 3.50 -9.60
N TYR A 339 6.68 4.13 -10.38
CA TYR A 339 7.68 3.42 -11.19
C TYR A 339 9.10 3.52 -10.64
N ILE A 340 9.41 4.56 -9.86
CA ILE A 340 10.77 4.89 -9.41
C ILE A 340 11.44 3.73 -8.65
N ASN A 341 10.69 2.99 -7.84
CA ASN A 341 11.22 1.84 -7.08
C ASN A 341 11.40 0.57 -7.92
N ARG A 342 10.90 0.56 -9.16
CA ARG A 342 11.01 -0.56 -10.10
C ARG A 342 11.97 -0.28 -11.24
N SER A 343 12.49 0.94 -11.32
CA SER A 343 13.46 1.34 -12.33
C SER A 343 14.84 0.80 -12.00
N ASP A 344 15.56 0.34 -13.02
CA ASP A 344 16.97 -0.07 -12.89
C ASP A 344 17.88 1.13 -12.57
N ASP A 345 17.53 2.32 -13.07
CA ASP A 345 18.18 3.59 -12.74
C ASP A 345 17.15 4.63 -12.29
N PRO A 346 16.88 4.71 -10.97
CA PRO A 346 15.91 5.65 -10.42
C PRO A 346 16.30 7.13 -10.56
N TYR A 347 17.60 7.46 -10.58
CA TYR A 347 18.05 8.84 -10.75
C TYR A 347 17.88 9.32 -12.18
N LEU A 348 18.21 8.49 -13.18
CA LEU A 348 17.95 8.79 -14.58
C LEU A 348 16.45 9.06 -14.84
N LEU A 349 15.57 8.31 -14.17
CA LEU A 349 14.12 8.56 -14.28
C LEU A 349 13.72 9.93 -13.72
N LEU A 350 14.34 10.40 -12.63
CA LEU A 350 14.15 11.76 -12.10
C LEU A 350 14.66 12.81 -13.07
N GLU A 351 15.82 12.62 -13.67
CA GLU A 351 16.42 13.53 -14.65
C GLU A 351 15.52 13.69 -15.88
N ILE A 352 15.09 12.57 -16.47
CA ILE A 352 14.17 12.58 -17.63
C ILE A 352 12.86 13.28 -17.25
N THR A 353 12.34 13.05 -16.05
CA THR A 353 11.11 13.68 -15.57
C THR A 353 11.31 15.19 -15.43
N ALA A 354 12.41 15.63 -14.85
CA ALA A 354 12.71 17.05 -14.69
C ALA A 354 12.87 17.76 -16.04
N LEU A 355 13.54 17.12 -17.01
CA LEU A 355 13.66 17.65 -18.37
C LEU A 355 12.28 17.74 -19.07
N LYS A 356 11.44 16.71 -18.91
CA LYS A 356 10.06 16.74 -19.42
C LYS A 356 9.24 17.89 -18.81
N LEU A 357 9.43 18.18 -17.52
CA LEU A 357 8.76 19.29 -16.85
C LEU A 357 9.26 20.66 -17.33
N LEU A 358 10.54 20.78 -17.70
CA LEU A 358 11.10 22.00 -18.29
C LEU A 358 10.48 22.35 -19.65
N GLU A 359 10.21 21.33 -20.49
CA GLU A 359 9.59 21.47 -21.80
C GLU A 359 8.07 21.73 -21.73
N MET A 360 7.48 21.60 -20.54
CA MET A 360 6.04 21.78 -20.36
C MET A 360 5.63 23.24 -20.57
N ASP A 361 4.67 23.48 -21.46
CA ASP A 361 4.13 24.81 -21.69
C ASP A 361 3.23 25.30 -20.56
N LYS A 362 3.20 26.61 -20.33
CA LYS A 362 2.31 27.24 -19.34
C LYS A 362 0.85 27.02 -19.75
N SER A 363 0.01 26.75 -18.77
CA SER A 363 -1.45 26.61 -18.98
C SER A 363 -2.05 27.96 -19.38
N VAL A 364 -2.69 28.02 -20.53
CA VAL A 364 -3.43 29.20 -20.98
C VAL A 364 -4.94 28.90 -20.89
N SER A 365 -5.73 29.82 -20.31
CA SER A 365 -7.18 29.67 -20.33
C SER A 365 -7.74 30.07 -21.68
N LEU A 366 -8.85 29.42 -22.10
CA LEU A 366 -9.53 29.81 -23.33
C LEU A 366 -9.97 31.28 -23.30
N ASP A 367 -10.35 31.79 -22.11
CA ASP A 367 -10.70 33.23 -21.94
C ASP A 367 -9.52 34.16 -22.17
N GLU A 368 -8.30 33.73 -21.81
CA GLU A 368 -7.07 34.51 -22.09
C GLU A 368 -6.72 34.49 -23.57
N LEU A 369 -6.91 33.33 -24.25
CA LEU A 369 -6.74 33.24 -25.70
C LEU A 369 -7.74 34.12 -26.45
N PHE A 370 -9.00 34.16 -26.03
CA PHE A 370 -10.00 35.06 -26.63
C PHE A 370 -9.74 36.55 -26.35
N LYS A 371 -9.20 36.91 -25.18
CA LYS A 371 -8.85 38.29 -24.82
C LYS A 371 -7.57 38.77 -25.50
N SER A 372 -6.64 37.88 -25.79
CA SER A 372 -5.36 38.24 -26.43
C SER A 372 -5.46 38.52 -27.93
N GLY A 373 -6.61 38.26 -28.55
CA GLY A 373 -6.90 38.65 -29.93
C GLY A 373 -6.00 38.05 -31.01
N SER A 374 -5.28 36.96 -30.71
CA SER A 374 -4.26 36.39 -31.60
C SER A 374 -4.81 35.32 -32.55
N LEU A 375 -6.02 35.50 -33.04
CA LEU A 375 -6.45 34.82 -34.24
C LEU A 375 -6.45 35.80 -35.40
N HIS A 376 -5.24 36.22 -35.85
CA HIS A 376 -5.08 36.67 -37.21
C HIS A 376 -5.20 35.43 -38.09
N MET A 377 -6.41 35.19 -38.58
CA MET A 377 -6.61 34.40 -39.79
C MET A 377 -6.17 35.25 -40.97
N ASP A 378 -4.92 35.15 -41.37
CA ASP A 378 -4.52 35.46 -42.74
C ASP A 378 -5.09 34.35 -43.64
N GLY A 379 -6.26 34.60 -44.16
CA GLY A 379 -6.96 33.72 -45.09
C GLY A 379 -7.72 34.58 -46.06
N ASN A 380 -7.03 34.91 -47.17
CA ASN A 380 -7.59 35.46 -48.37
C ASN A 380 -8.67 34.51 -48.91
N ASP A 381 -9.94 34.81 -48.67
CA ASP A 381 -11.03 34.19 -49.45
C ASP A 381 -12.17 35.20 -49.66
N GLN A 382 -12.52 35.26 -50.92
CA GLN A 382 -13.42 36.17 -51.59
C GLN A 382 -14.83 36.15 -51.00
N ILE A 383 -15.36 37.35 -50.85
CA ILE A 383 -16.74 37.68 -50.50
C ILE A 383 -17.71 37.09 -51.52
N ILE A 384 -18.57 36.19 -51.09
CA ILE A 384 -19.83 35.88 -51.75
C ILE A 384 -20.97 36.46 -50.91
N GLU A 385 -21.45 37.64 -51.35
CA GLU A 385 -22.71 38.21 -50.88
C GLU A 385 -23.88 37.24 -51.05
N LYS A 386 -24.55 36.88 -49.98
CA LYS A 386 -25.93 36.35 -50.03
C LYS A 386 -26.87 37.22 -49.19
N LYS A 387 -27.82 37.76 -49.97
CA LYS A 387 -28.93 38.63 -49.62
C LYS A 387 -29.67 38.23 -48.32
N LYS A 388 -29.99 39.30 -47.57
CA LYS A 388 -31.09 39.31 -46.57
C LYS A 388 -32.42 38.97 -47.17
N PRO A 389 -33.33 38.36 -46.41
CA PRO A 389 -34.77 38.68 -46.50
C PRO A 389 -35.26 39.49 -45.31
N GLU A 390 -36.22 40.32 -45.65
CA GLU A 390 -36.76 41.42 -44.92
C GLU A 390 -37.60 41.05 -43.67
N THR A 391 -37.64 42.03 -42.80
CA THR A 391 -38.50 42.30 -41.65
C THR A 391 -39.99 42.00 -41.84
N ILE A 392 -40.65 41.45 -40.81
CA ILE A 392 -42.03 41.75 -40.48
C ILE A 392 -42.11 42.09 -39.00
N ASP A 393 -42.43 43.37 -38.73
CA ASP A 393 -42.90 43.92 -37.49
C ASP A 393 -44.24 43.28 -37.04
N LYS A 394 -44.41 43.07 -35.74
CA LYS A 394 -45.62 43.51 -35.03
C LYS A 394 -45.44 43.45 -33.51
N ASN A 395 -45.48 44.63 -32.95
CA ASN A 395 -45.77 45.04 -31.58
C ASN A 395 -46.78 44.15 -30.86
N HIS A 396 -46.54 43.87 -29.59
CA HIS A 396 -47.42 44.24 -28.46
C HIS A 396 -46.76 43.90 -27.12
N SER A 397 -46.45 44.91 -26.36
CA SER A 397 -46.51 44.94 -24.90
C SER A 397 -47.89 45.52 -24.50
N PRO A 398 -48.42 45.42 -23.32
CA PRO A 398 -47.78 45.42 -22.00
C PRO A 398 -48.48 44.63 -20.90
N ASN A 399 -47.82 44.64 -19.76
CA ASN A 399 -48.35 44.71 -18.37
C ASN A 399 -48.85 43.47 -17.64
N ASP A 400 -48.14 43.27 -16.57
CA ASP A 400 -48.58 43.26 -15.14
C ASP A 400 -49.15 41.98 -14.52
N LEU A 401 -48.60 41.77 -13.35
CA LEU A 401 -49.18 41.32 -12.09
C LEU A 401 -48.96 39.88 -11.63
N SER A 402 -48.30 39.90 -10.48
CA SER A 402 -48.55 39.18 -9.23
C SER A 402 -47.99 37.77 -9.03
N LYS A 403 -47.12 37.77 -8.06
CA LYS A 403 -46.98 36.86 -6.91
C LYS A 403 -47.96 35.69 -6.91
N ASP A 404 -47.39 34.50 -6.84
CA ASP A 404 -47.81 33.57 -5.78
C ASP A 404 -46.76 32.49 -5.56
N SER A 405 -46.44 32.34 -4.29
CA SER A 405 -45.68 31.30 -3.63
C SER A 405 -46.39 29.96 -3.76
N MET A 406 -45.68 28.89 -4.10
CA MET A 406 -46.13 27.55 -3.75
C MET A 406 -44.97 26.64 -3.40
N ASP A 407 -45.12 26.05 -2.23
CA ASP A 407 -44.33 25.07 -1.51
C ASP A 407 -43.86 23.89 -2.36
N ILE A 408 -42.60 23.49 -2.15
CA ILE A 408 -42.11 22.20 -2.59
C ILE A 408 -42.04 21.27 -1.39
N GLU A 409 -42.99 20.34 -1.35
CA GLU A 409 -43.03 19.20 -0.45
C GLU A 409 -41.76 18.31 -0.59
N LYS A 410 -41.18 18.01 0.57
CA LYS A 410 -40.21 16.95 0.79
C LYS A 410 -40.89 15.59 0.58
N LYS A 411 -40.37 14.76 -0.29
CA LYS A 411 -40.60 13.30 -0.29
C LYS A 411 -39.40 12.59 0.31
N GLU A 412 -39.67 11.89 1.41
CA GLU A 412 -38.78 10.93 2.06
C GLU A 412 -38.57 9.64 1.22
N PRO A 413 -37.48 8.88 1.41
CA PRO A 413 -37.20 7.67 0.64
C PRO A 413 -37.98 6.47 1.18
N VAL A 414 -38.46 5.65 0.26
CA VAL A 414 -39.22 4.41 0.50
C VAL A 414 -38.27 3.28 0.84
N ASP A 415 -38.48 2.63 1.98
CA ASP A 415 -37.89 1.38 2.43
C ASP A 415 -38.32 0.22 1.52
N ILE A 416 -37.35 -0.54 1.04
CA ILE A 416 -37.56 -1.83 0.38
C ILE A 416 -37.17 -2.94 1.37
N VAL A 417 -38.19 -3.66 1.83
CA VAL A 417 -38.11 -4.87 2.67
C VAL A 417 -37.78 -6.07 1.78
N PRO A 418 -36.83 -6.96 2.13
CA PRO A 418 -36.63 -8.19 1.40
C PRO A 418 -37.59 -9.29 1.83
N GLU A 419 -38.24 -9.91 0.85
CA GLU A 419 -39.07 -11.10 0.99
C GLU A 419 -38.24 -12.33 1.42
N LYS A 420 -38.80 -13.04 2.38
CA LYS A 420 -38.37 -14.39 2.83
C LYS A 420 -38.74 -15.44 1.78
N ILE A 421 -37.82 -16.33 1.49
CA ILE A 421 -38.14 -17.61 0.84
C ILE A 421 -37.84 -18.72 1.84
N ASP A 422 -38.86 -19.56 2.03
CA ASP A 422 -38.96 -20.64 2.99
C ASP A 422 -37.99 -21.81 2.74
N GLU A 423 -37.52 -22.34 3.85
CA GLU A 423 -36.86 -23.66 3.98
C GLU A 423 -37.84 -24.80 3.68
N THR A 424 -37.45 -25.77 2.87
CA THR A 424 -37.97 -27.12 2.96
C THR A 424 -36.84 -28.10 3.11
N ASN A 425 -36.85 -28.74 4.29
CA ASN A 425 -36.13 -29.92 4.69
C ASN A 425 -36.26 -31.07 3.68
N ASN A 426 -35.18 -31.80 3.49
CA ASN A 426 -35.26 -33.26 3.47
C ASN A 426 -33.94 -33.87 3.97
N ASN A 427 -34.03 -34.40 5.17
CA ASN A 427 -33.16 -35.45 5.72
C ASN A 427 -33.30 -36.72 4.87
N ILE A 428 -32.20 -37.37 4.60
CA ILE A 428 -32.15 -38.87 4.61
C ILE A 428 -30.77 -39.28 5.12
N ASP A 429 -30.87 -40.22 6.04
CA ASP A 429 -29.94 -40.82 6.95
C ASP A 429 -28.94 -41.79 6.29
N SER A 430 -27.80 -41.90 6.99
CA SER A 430 -26.75 -42.92 6.97
C SER A 430 -27.08 -44.33 6.51
N THR A 431 -26.15 -45.04 5.86
CA THR A 431 -25.46 -46.23 6.43
C THR A 431 -24.45 -46.82 5.45
N ASP A 432 -23.36 -47.30 6.07
CA ASP A 432 -22.29 -48.19 5.60
C ASP A 432 -22.64 -49.27 4.59
N LYS A 433 -21.74 -49.58 3.64
CA LYS A 433 -20.93 -50.83 3.63
C LYS A 433 -20.17 -50.98 2.31
N GLU A 434 -18.97 -51.53 2.50
CA GLU A 434 -18.07 -52.15 1.53
C GLU A 434 -18.76 -53.20 0.63
N GLU A 435 -18.30 -53.34 -0.60
CA GLU A 435 -17.70 -54.54 -1.19
C GLU A 435 -17.62 -54.46 -2.73
N ASP A 436 -16.52 -54.99 -3.22
CA ASP A 436 -16.12 -55.32 -4.58
C ASP A 436 -17.25 -55.73 -5.52
N ASP A 437 -17.14 -55.28 -6.77
CA ASP A 437 -17.03 -56.23 -7.89
C ASP A 437 -16.69 -55.59 -9.23
N ASN A 438 -15.77 -56.23 -9.91
CA ASN A 438 -15.43 -56.08 -11.32
C ASN A 438 -16.67 -56.06 -12.20
N ASN A 439 -16.75 -55.11 -13.11
CA ASN A 439 -17.07 -55.50 -14.49
C ASN A 439 -16.68 -54.45 -15.53
N ASN A 440 -15.99 -54.93 -16.55
CA ASN A 440 -15.63 -54.29 -17.80
C ASN A 440 -16.80 -53.53 -18.45
N ASN A 441 -16.56 -52.27 -18.77
CA ASN A 441 -17.08 -51.69 -19.99
C ASN A 441 -16.03 -50.70 -20.56
N ALA A 442 -15.33 -51.16 -21.55
CA ALA A 442 -14.52 -50.34 -22.44
C ALA A 442 -15.48 -49.45 -23.25
N ASP A 443 -15.67 -48.23 -22.80
CA ASP A 443 -16.21 -47.17 -23.65
C ASP A 443 -15.04 -46.30 -24.18
N SER A 444 -14.97 -46.32 -25.51
CA SER A 444 -14.06 -45.62 -26.40
C SER A 444 -13.64 -44.23 -25.86
N ILE A 445 -12.39 -44.13 -25.44
CA ILE A 445 -11.67 -42.87 -25.31
C ILE A 445 -11.58 -42.30 -26.70
N ASN A 446 -12.41 -41.30 -27.04
CA ASN A 446 -12.17 -40.43 -28.18
C ASN A 446 -10.81 -39.78 -27.93
N GLU A 447 -9.77 -40.21 -28.64
CA GLU A 447 -8.47 -39.57 -28.65
C GLU A 447 -8.69 -38.14 -29.13
N LEU A 448 -8.54 -37.18 -28.23
CA LEU A 448 -8.58 -35.76 -28.57
C LEU A 448 -7.36 -35.48 -29.44
N ASP A 449 -7.61 -34.94 -30.65
CA ASP A 449 -6.55 -34.57 -31.58
C ASP A 449 -5.92 -33.25 -31.15
N ILE A 450 -4.59 -33.19 -31.12
CA ILE A 450 -3.82 -31.99 -30.75
C ILE A 450 -4.17 -30.79 -31.65
N ASP A 451 -4.53 -31.02 -32.90
CA ASP A 451 -4.90 -29.98 -33.85
C ASP A 451 -6.26 -29.36 -33.50
N GLU A 452 -7.19 -30.13 -32.97
CA GLU A 452 -8.45 -29.62 -32.42
C GLU A 452 -8.20 -28.75 -31.15
N VAL A 453 -7.27 -29.14 -30.30
CA VAL A 453 -6.87 -28.36 -29.13
C VAL A 453 -6.25 -27.03 -29.56
N ARG A 454 -5.35 -27.03 -30.55
CA ARG A 454 -4.73 -25.81 -31.08
C ARG A 454 -5.74 -24.84 -31.66
N GLN A 455 -6.73 -25.32 -32.40
CA GLN A 455 -7.79 -24.47 -32.99
C GLN A 455 -8.66 -23.81 -31.91
N LYS A 456 -8.98 -24.53 -30.82
CA LYS A 456 -9.83 -24.03 -29.74
C LYS A 456 -9.04 -23.32 -28.64
N TRP A 457 -7.71 -23.38 -28.66
CA TRP A 457 -6.85 -22.86 -27.59
C TRP A 457 -7.05 -21.37 -27.31
N LYS A 458 -7.17 -20.58 -28.34
CA LYS A 458 -7.41 -19.13 -28.24
C LYS A 458 -8.76 -18.81 -27.59
N GLY A 459 -9.82 -19.53 -27.98
CA GLY A 459 -11.15 -19.39 -27.35
C GLY A 459 -11.18 -19.85 -25.89
N PHE A 460 -10.38 -20.87 -25.54
CA PHE A 460 -10.17 -21.28 -24.16
C PHE A 460 -9.50 -20.17 -23.33
N ILE A 461 -8.43 -19.54 -23.84
CA ILE A 461 -7.75 -18.42 -23.16
C ILE A 461 -8.72 -17.25 -22.93
N GLU A 462 -9.57 -16.91 -23.89
CA GLU A 462 -10.59 -15.87 -23.72
C GLU A 462 -11.58 -16.19 -22.59
N LYS A 463 -11.96 -17.44 -22.41
CA LYS A 463 -12.80 -17.87 -21.28
C LYS A 463 -12.06 -17.82 -19.93
N VAL A 464 -10.77 -18.19 -19.93
CA VAL A 464 -9.91 -18.01 -18.75
C VAL A 464 -9.76 -16.53 -18.39
N HIS A 465 -9.70 -15.64 -19.40
CA HIS A 465 -9.60 -14.19 -19.17
C HIS A 465 -10.80 -13.63 -18.41
N ILE A 466 -12.00 -14.14 -18.65
CA ILE A 466 -13.21 -13.71 -17.93
C ILE A 466 -13.16 -14.10 -16.43
N LYS A 467 -12.63 -15.29 -16.10
CA LYS A 467 -12.60 -15.80 -14.72
C LYS A 467 -11.32 -15.43 -13.96
N LYS A 468 -10.17 -15.45 -14.63
CA LYS A 468 -8.83 -15.26 -14.05
C LYS A 468 -7.91 -14.47 -15.02
N PRO A 469 -8.07 -13.15 -15.15
CA PRO A 469 -7.32 -12.33 -16.10
C PRO A 469 -5.79 -12.46 -15.99
N SER A 470 -5.28 -12.59 -14.76
CA SER A 470 -3.84 -12.72 -14.50
C SER A 470 -3.24 -14.03 -15.03
N ILE A 471 -4.01 -15.11 -15.05
CA ILE A 471 -3.57 -16.42 -15.57
C ILE A 471 -3.68 -16.42 -17.10
N ALA A 472 -4.74 -15.85 -17.64
CA ALA A 472 -4.94 -15.73 -19.07
C ALA A 472 -3.79 -15.00 -19.77
N SER A 473 -3.29 -13.91 -19.18
CA SER A 473 -2.16 -13.14 -19.74
C SER A 473 -0.84 -13.94 -19.78
N ILE A 474 -0.68 -14.96 -18.93
CA ILE A 474 0.45 -15.87 -18.97
C ILE A 474 0.22 -16.97 -20.00
N LEU A 475 -1.00 -17.52 -20.06
CA LEU A 475 -1.39 -18.55 -21.03
C LEU A 475 -1.44 -18.03 -22.47
N ASP A 476 -1.59 -16.72 -22.70
CA ASP A 476 -1.48 -16.10 -24.03
C ASP A 476 -0.11 -16.34 -24.70
N LYS A 477 0.93 -16.60 -23.89
CA LYS A 477 2.28 -16.95 -24.35
C LYS A 477 2.50 -18.45 -24.46
N SER A 478 1.47 -19.25 -24.29
CA SER A 478 1.54 -20.71 -24.30
C SER A 478 1.12 -21.30 -25.67
N ILE A 479 1.77 -22.38 -26.03
CA ILE A 479 1.47 -23.15 -27.24
C ILE A 479 1.28 -24.62 -26.86
N PRO A 480 0.13 -25.26 -27.20
CA PRO A 480 -0.04 -26.69 -27.01
C PRO A 480 0.89 -27.47 -27.94
N LEU A 481 1.77 -28.28 -27.37
CA LEU A 481 2.75 -29.07 -28.12
C LEU A 481 2.20 -30.44 -28.52
N ARG A 482 1.75 -31.21 -27.52
CA ARG A 482 1.32 -32.61 -27.66
C ARG A 482 0.39 -33.02 -26.54
N ILE A 483 -0.27 -34.16 -26.69
CA ILE A 483 -1.07 -34.78 -25.65
C ILE A 483 -0.40 -36.08 -25.23
N GLU A 484 -0.09 -36.25 -23.95
CA GLU A 484 0.51 -37.45 -23.38
C GLU A 484 -0.21 -37.84 -22.10
N ASN A 485 -0.59 -39.10 -22.00
CA ASN A 485 -1.25 -39.67 -20.81
C ASN A 485 -2.48 -38.89 -20.31
N GLY A 486 -3.28 -38.32 -21.19
CA GLY A 486 -4.45 -37.51 -20.84
C GLY A 486 -4.10 -36.09 -20.35
N LEU A 487 -2.85 -35.64 -20.54
CA LEU A 487 -2.39 -34.28 -20.22
C LEU A 487 -2.03 -33.54 -21.52
N ILE A 488 -2.49 -32.31 -21.65
CA ILE A 488 -2.05 -31.38 -22.69
C ILE A 488 -0.72 -30.79 -22.24
N ILE A 489 0.36 -31.08 -22.97
CA ILE A 489 1.67 -30.47 -22.72
C ILE A 489 1.71 -29.12 -23.41
N ILE A 490 1.83 -28.05 -22.62
CA ILE A 490 1.91 -26.67 -23.09
C ILE A 490 3.32 -26.13 -22.90
N GLN A 491 3.86 -25.50 -23.93
CA GLN A 491 5.13 -24.79 -23.84
C GLN A 491 4.85 -23.31 -23.60
N ILE A 492 5.57 -22.74 -22.62
CA ILE A 492 5.48 -21.31 -22.29
C ILE A 492 6.88 -20.71 -22.40
N SER A 493 7.03 -19.67 -23.22
CA SER A 493 8.31 -18.98 -23.46
C SER A 493 8.31 -17.57 -22.87
N GLY A 494 9.46 -17.09 -22.38
CA GLY A 494 9.63 -15.73 -21.88
C GLY A 494 8.87 -15.43 -20.58
N VAL A 495 8.70 -16.41 -19.69
CA VAL A 495 8.05 -16.25 -18.38
C VAL A 495 9.01 -16.55 -17.23
N LEU A 496 8.87 -15.80 -16.12
CA LEU A 496 9.63 -16.00 -14.90
C LEU A 496 9.08 -17.17 -14.08
N ASP A 497 9.90 -17.80 -13.24
CA ASP A 497 9.50 -18.92 -12.38
C ASP A 497 8.29 -18.59 -11.48
N PHE A 498 8.12 -17.33 -11.09
CA PHE A 498 6.93 -16.86 -10.37
C PHE A 498 5.62 -17.06 -11.17
N HIS A 499 5.65 -16.87 -12.48
CA HIS A 499 4.47 -17.05 -13.33
C HIS A 499 4.10 -18.54 -13.46
N LEU A 500 5.11 -19.43 -13.51
CA LEU A 500 4.89 -20.87 -13.52
C LEU A 500 4.24 -21.34 -12.22
N ASN A 501 4.76 -20.92 -11.07
CA ASN A 501 4.16 -21.18 -9.76
C ASN A 501 2.71 -20.66 -9.65
N MET A 502 2.40 -19.54 -10.32
CA MET A 502 1.05 -18.99 -10.33
C MET A 502 0.06 -19.86 -11.11
N ILE A 503 0.49 -20.49 -12.20
CA ILE A 503 -0.32 -21.45 -12.95
C ILE A 503 -0.47 -22.74 -12.15
N GLU A 504 0.61 -23.28 -11.58
CA GLU A 504 0.62 -24.49 -10.77
C GLU A 504 -0.33 -24.40 -9.56
N ASN A 505 -0.36 -23.26 -8.87
CA ASN A 505 -1.26 -23.01 -7.75
C ASN A 505 -2.75 -22.90 -8.15
N ASN A 506 -3.05 -22.82 -9.44
CA ASN A 506 -4.42 -22.74 -9.95
C ASN A 506 -4.76 -23.92 -10.89
N THR A 507 -3.99 -25.00 -10.84
CA THR A 507 -4.13 -26.18 -11.71
C THR A 507 -5.54 -26.77 -11.66
N GLU A 508 -6.16 -26.89 -10.51
CA GLU A 508 -7.53 -27.41 -10.36
C GLU A 508 -8.54 -26.58 -11.15
N VAL A 509 -8.49 -25.26 -11.03
CA VAL A 509 -9.42 -24.36 -11.71
C VAL A 509 -9.23 -24.41 -13.24
N ILE A 510 -7.98 -24.51 -13.69
CA ILE A 510 -7.66 -24.60 -15.13
C ILE A 510 -8.11 -25.95 -15.68
N ASN A 511 -7.90 -27.06 -14.96
CA ASN A 511 -8.34 -28.39 -15.36
C ASN A 511 -9.88 -28.47 -15.45
N ASP A 512 -10.62 -27.90 -14.51
CA ASP A 512 -12.08 -27.80 -14.56
C ASP A 512 -12.55 -27.04 -15.82
N MET A 513 -11.85 -25.97 -16.15
CA MET A 513 -12.17 -25.17 -17.35
C MET A 513 -11.80 -25.90 -18.65
N LEU A 514 -10.67 -26.64 -18.67
CA LEU A 514 -10.28 -27.50 -19.78
C LEU A 514 -11.29 -28.63 -19.98
N GLY A 515 -11.69 -29.31 -18.90
CA GLY A 515 -12.70 -30.36 -18.95
C GLY A 515 -14.04 -29.87 -19.48
N SER A 516 -14.44 -28.65 -19.12
CA SER A 516 -15.69 -28.04 -19.61
C SER A 516 -15.63 -27.67 -21.11
N GLU A 517 -14.45 -27.29 -21.62
CA GLU A 517 -14.26 -26.87 -23.01
C GLU A 517 -14.11 -28.06 -23.96
N PHE A 518 -13.29 -29.04 -23.56
CA PHE A 518 -12.93 -30.17 -24.40
C PHE A 518 -13.77 -31.43 -24.12
N ARG A 519 -14.74 -31.36 -23.17
CA ARG A 519 -15.67 -32.45 -22.81
C ARG A 519 -14.98 -33.77 -22.45
N SER A 520 -13.81 -33.71 -21.85
CA SER A 520 -13.02 -34.86 -21.45
C SER A 520 -12.27 -34.56 -20.14
N ASN A 521 -11.95 -35.57 -19.37
CA ASN A 521 -11.21 -35.44 -18.12
C ASN A 521 -9.71 -35.27 -18.45
N ILE A 522 -9.34 -34.08 -18.94
CA ILE A 522 -8.00 -33.73 -19.41
C ILE A 522 -7.38 -32.72 -18.45
N GLY A 523 -6.13 -32.99 -18.05
CA GLY A 523 -5.28 -32.04 -17.35
C GLY A 523 -4.29 -31.35 -18.30
N PHE A 524 -3.43 -30.50 -17.74
CA PHE A 524 -2.31 -29.92 -18.48
C PHE A 524 -1.01 -30.08 -17.69
N SER A 525 0.10 -30.04 -18.39
CA SER A 525 1.47 -29.95 -17.84
C SER A 525 2.26 -28.91 -18.61
N ILE A 526 3.21 -28.26 -17.93
CA ILE A 526 3.98 -27.14 -18.47
C ILE A 526 5.40 -27.59 -18.79
N GLU A 527 5.86 -27.32 -20.01
CA GLU A 527 7.28 -27.41 -20.39
C GLU A 527 7.85 -25.99 -20.56
N LYS A 528 8.98 -25.72 -19.91
CA LYS A 528 9.69 -24.44 -20.05
C LYS A 528 10.39 -24.40 -21.42
N GLY A 529 10.01 -23.45 -22.27
CA GLY A 529 10.69 -23.24 -23.56
C GLY A 529 12.09 -22.69 -23.34
N SER A 530 13.10 -23.26 -24.03
CA SER A 530 14.45 -22.69 -24.08
C SER A 530 14.43 -21.41 -24.93
N ASP A 531 15.17 -20.39 -24.50
CA ASP A 531 15.28 -19.07 -25.17
C ASP A 531 16.10 -19.10 -26.48
N GLU A 532 16.19 -20.23 -27.17
CA GLU A 532 16.81 -20.29 -28.50
C GLU A 532 15.74 -20.21 -29.58
N PRO A 533 15.87 -19.28 -30.55
CA PRO A 533 14.93 -19.19 -31.68
C PRO A 533 15.12 -20.39 -32.61
N THR A 534 14.29 -21.40 -32.49
CA THR A 534 14.19 -22.45 -33.51
C THR A 534 13.59 -21.85 -34.79
N ASN A 535 14.45 -21.72 -35.77
CA ASN A 535 14.13 -21.43 -37.17
C ASN A 535 13.15 -22.49 -37.73
N ASN A 536 11.88 -22.19 -37.76
CA ASN A 536 10.96 -22.74 -38.73
C ASN A 536 10.63 -21.63 -39.77
N LEU A 537 11.53 -21.53 -40.73
CA LEU A 537 11.40 -20.79 -41.95
C LEU A 537 10.45 -21.62 -42.84
N ASP A 538 9.17 -21.24 -42.95
CA ASP A 538 8.41 -21.26 -44.19
C ASP A 538 6.97 -20.74 -44.07
N GLU A 539 6.35 -20.66 -42.89
CA GLU A 539 4.99 -20.10 -42.73
C GLU A 539 4.91 -18.64 -42.31
N ASN A 540 6.03 -18.06 -41.82
CA ASN A 540 6.05 -16.67 -41.36
C ASN A 540 6.30 -15.62 -42.46
N LYS A 541 6.63 -16.00 -43.68
CA LYS A 541 6.85 -15.04 -44.77
C LYS A 541 5.57 -14.39 -45.29
N ASN A 542 4.44 -15.08 -45.22
CA ASN A 542 3.16 -14.52 -45.70
C ASN A 542 2.48 -13.61 -44.66
N MET A 543 2.64 -13.86 -43.34
CA MET A 543 2.08 -12.97 -42.30
C MET A 543 2.89 -11.68 -42.08
N VAL A 544 4.20 -11.74 -42.30
CA VAL A 544 5.07 -10.55 -42.15
C VAL A 544 4.86 -9.61 -43.34
N SER A 545 4.67 -10.12 -44.55
CA SER A 545 4.40 -9.29 -45.73
C SER A 545 3.02 -8.59 -45.68
N GLU A 546 1.97 -9.25 -45.19
CA GLU A 546 0.65 -8.62 -45.00
C GLU A 546 0.63 -7.56 -43.92
N ASN A 547 1.40 -7.73 -42.82
CA ASN A 547 1.51 -6.72 -41.78
C ASN A 547 2.38 -5.53 -42.20
N ILE A 548 3.40 -5.73 -43.00
CA ILE A 548 4.22 -4.65 -43.57
C ILE A 548 3.40 -3.81 -44.53
N GLU A 549 2.63 -4.42 -45.45
CA GLU A 549 1.75 -3.69 -46.38
C GLU A 549 0.63 -2.90 -45.63
N LYS A 550 0.03 -3.47 -44.59
CA LYS A 550 -0.96 -2.76 -43.75
C LYS A 550 -0.36 -1.58 -43.00
N ASN A 551 0.84 -1.73 -42.48
CA ASN A 551 1.53 -0.65 -41.76
C ASN A 551 2.00 0.46 -42.72
N GLU A 552 2.42 0.12 -43.95
CA GLU A 552 2.74 1.11 -44.98
C GLU A 552 1.51 1.89 -45.44
N GLN A 553 0.38 1.24 -45.64
CA GLN A 553 -0.89 1.89 -45.99
C GLN A 553 -1.42 2.76 -44.84
N LEU A 554 -1.19 2.40 -43.57
CA LEU A 554 -1.56 3.21 -42.40
C LEU A 554 -0.65 4.44 -42.27
N ARG A 555 0.66 4.27 -42.49
CA ARG A 555 1.65 5.34 -42.50
C ARG A 555 1.34 6.38 -43.59
N ASP A 556 1.06 5.94 -44.81
CA ASP A 556 0.76 6.83 -45.93
C ASP A 556 -0.57 7.58 -45.70
N LYS A 557 -1.57 6.95 -45.07
CA LYS A 557 -2.81 7.62 -44.64
C LYS A 557 -2.58 8.66 -43.57
N ILE A 558 -1.64 8.45 -42.64
CA ILE A 558 -1.29 9.40 -41.58
C ILE A 558 -0.56 10.61 -42.20
N VAL A 559 0.38 10.38 -43.13
CA VAL A 559 1.09 11.45 -43.85
C VAL A 559 0.11 12.32 -44.64
N ASP A 560 -0.84 11.70 -45.36
CA ASP A 560 -1.88 12.43 -46.11
C ASP A 560 -2.86 13.21 -45.20
N LEU A 561 -3.12 12.70 -43.98
CA LEU A 561 -4.10 13.32 -43.06
C LEU A 561 -3.52 14.52 -42.32
N PHE A 562 -2.19 14.55 -42.13
CA PHE A 562 -1.49 15.59 -41.37
C PHE A 562 -0.53 16.44 -42.21
N ASP A 563 -0.53 16.29 -43.52
CA ASP A 563 0.33 17.03 -44.47
C ASP A 563 1.81 17.03 -44.05
N GLY A 564 2.30 15.89 -43.53
CA GLY A 564 3.63 15.71 -42.95
C GLY A 564 4.64 15.08 -43.91
N GLU A 565 5.93 15.40 -43.75
CA GLU A 565 7.02 14.74 -44.49
C GLU A 565 7.70 13.69 -43.61
N ILE A 566 8.04 12.52 -44.17
CA ILE A 566 8.80 11.47 -43.51
C ILE A 566 10.28 11.88 -43.48
N ILE A 567 10.83 12.14 -42.29
CA ILE A 567 12.26 12.34 -42.09
C ILE A 567 12.89 10.95 -41.94
N THR A 568 13.70 10.54 -42.91
CA THR A 568 14.45 9.26 -42.91
C THR A 568 15.75 9.39 -42.15
#